data_edbdaaaa5e9188868d084a17a8fdda93
#
_entry.id   edbdaaaa5e9188868d084a17a8fdda93
#
_cell.length_a   1.000
_cell.length_b   1.000
_cell.length_c   1.000
_cell.angle_alpha   90.00
_cell.angle_beta   90.00
_cell.angle_gamma   90.00
#
_symmetry.space_group_name_H-M   'P 1'
#
loop_
_entity.id
_entity.type
_entity.pdbx_description
1 polymer ?
#
loop_
_entity_poly.entity_id
_entity_poly.type
_entity_poly.pdbx_seq_one_letter_code
_entity_poly.pdbx_strand_id
1 'polypeptide(L)'
;HTYVIELILAMRKQGWLWTEEFIWHKKNSYPGKWPNRFRDSWERLLQFNKDRKFNMYQEEVMVPMGDWAKTRLKNLSDTDKIRDNSKVGSGFGKNISNWLERDKAYPTNVLHLATECSNKNHSAAFPEELPEWFIKLFTKEYDAVLDPFMGSGTTLFVANRMKRHSIGIDIVPEYYNMVNKQLSPVEL
;
A
#
# COMPACT_ATOMS: atom_id res chain seq x y z
N HIS A 1 7.51 -18.57 10.42
CA HIS A 1 6.29 -18.52 9.57
C HIS A 1 6.64 -18.81 8.11
N THR A 2 6.76 -20.09 7.75
CA THR A 2 7.13 -20.51 6.39
C THR A 2 5.99 -20.34 5.38
N TYR A 3 4.74 -20.28 5.84
CA TYR A 3 3.56 -20.20 4.97
C TYR A 3 3.59 -19.02 3.98
N VAL A 4 4.18 -17.88 4.36
CA VAL A 4 4.32 -16.73 3.45
C VAL A 4 5.25 -17.06 2.29
N ILE A 5 6.34 -17.76 2.56
CA ILE A 5 7.29 -18.21 1.54
C ILE A 5 6.62 -19.23 0.63
N GLU A 6 5.88 -20.18 1.20
CA GLU A 6 5.13 -21.20 0.47
C GLU A 6 4.06 -20.56 -0.42
N LEU A 7 3.34 -19.54 0.07
CA LEU A 7 2.38 -18.75 -0.71
C LEU A 7 3.06 -18.08 -1.91
N ILE A 8 4.18 -17.39 -1.69
CA ILE A 8 4.93 -16.73 -2.77
C ILE A 8 5.34 -17.75 -3.84
N LEU A 9 5.85 -18.90 -3.43
CA LEU A 9 6.26 -19.95 -4.36
C LEU A 9 5.07 -20.55 -5.11
N ALA A 10 3.93 -20.77 -4.44
CA ALA A 10 2.72 -21.28 -5.03
C ALA A 10 2.13 -20.31 -6.07
N MET A 11 2.08 -19.03 -5.77
CA MET A 11 1.63 -17.98 -6.69
C MET A 11 2.52 -17.92 -7.94
N ARG A 12 3.83 -17.96 -7.75
CA ARG A 12 4.79 -17.98 -8.87
C ARG A 12 4.64 -19.22 -9.75
N LYS A 13 4.37 -20.38 -9.18
CA LYS A 13 4.08 -21.63 -9.96
C LYS A 13 2.82 -21.49 -10.81
N GLN A 14 1.85 -20.68 -10.39
CA GLN A 14 0.64 -20.37 -11.16
C GLN A 14 0.87 -19.28 -12.24
N GLY A 15 2.09 -18.78 -12.38
CA GLY A 15 2.43 -17.79 -13.39
C GLY A 15 2.36 -16.32 -12.91
N TRP A 16 2.03 -16.08 -11.66
CA TRP A 16 2.06 -14.73 -11.10
C TRP A 16 3.49 -14.23 -10.91
N LEU A 17 3.71 -12.96 -11.20
CA LEU A 17 4.98 -12.28 -10.99
C LEU A 17 4.96 -11.60 -9.61
N TRP A 18 5.80 -12.02 -8.71
CA TRP A 18 6.03 -11.31 -7.46
C TRP A 18 6.93 -10.10 -7.75
N THR A 19 6.39 -8.90 -7.66
CA THR A 19 7.03 -7.68 -8.14
C THR A 19 7.48 -6.75 -7.02
N GLU A 20 6.76 -6.73 -5.90
CA GLU A 20 7.08 -5.86 -4.76
C GLU A 20 6.56 -6.47 -3.46
N GLU A 21 7.15 -6.04 -2.35
CA GLU A 21 6.68 -6.28 -1.00
C GLU A 21 6.58 -4.96 -0.26
N PHE A 22 5.40 -4.69 0.31
CA PHE A 22 5.19 -3.54 1.18
C PHE A 22 5.08 -4.00 2.62
N ILE A 23 5.35 -3.10 3.54
CA ILE A 23 5.18 -3.31 4.97
C ILE A 23 4.15 -2.31 5.48
N TRP A 24 3.09 -2.82 6.08
CA TRP A 24 2.24 -1.99 6.90
C TRP A 24 2.77 -1.98 8.32
N HIS A 25 3.43 -0.88 8.72
CA HIS A 25 3.85 -0.63 10.07
C HIS A 25 2.69 -0.02 10.87
N LYS A 26 2.29 -0.70 11.95
CA LYS A 26 1.18 -0.30 12.84
C LYS A 26 1.67 0.76 13.81
N LYS A 27 1.20 2.00 13.68
CA LYS A 27 1.57 3.11 14.59
C LYS A 27 1.17 2.85 16.03
N ASN A 28 0.06 2.13 16.25
CA ASN A 28 -0.52 1.80 17.54
C ASN A 28 -0.64 0.29 17.67
N SER A 29 0.40 -0.38 18.15
CA SER A 29 0.32 -1.80 18.49
C SER A 29 -0.04 -1.98 19.96
N TYR A 30 -0.85 -2.98 20.28
CA TYR A 30 -1.24 -3.29 21.66
C TYR A 30 -0.01 -3.50 22.56
N PRO A 31 0.05 -2.91 23.79
CA PRO A 31 1.25 -2.92 24.62
C PRO A 31 1.48 -4.24 25.37
N GLY A 32 1.02 -5.36 24.85
CA GLY A 32 1.20 -6.68 25.47
C GLY A 32 2.64 -7.16 25.54
N LYS A 33 2.92 -8.02 26.51
CA LYS A 33 4.20 -8.74 26.67
C LYS A 33 4.00 -10.21 26.36
N TRP A 34 4.86 -10.74 25.50
CA TRP A 34 4.90 -12.17 25.18
C TRP A 34 6.16 -12.80 25.79
N PRO A 35 6.10 -14.03 26.31
CA PRO A 35 7.27 -14.65 26.96
C PRO A 35 8.49 -14.81 26.06
N ASN A 36 8.25 -15.19 24.79
CA ASN A 36 9.32 -15.66 23.90
C ASN A 36 9.40 -14.91 22.56
N ARG A 37 8.71 -13.79 22.39
CA ARG A 37 8.73 -12.98 21.17
C ARG A 37 8.41 -11.51 21.44
N PHE A 38 8.78 -10.66 20.50
CA PHE A 38 8.36 -9.26 20.49
C PHE A 38 6.93 -9.11 19.97
N ARG A 39 6.33 -7.94 20.17
CA ARG A 39 5.03 -7.57 19.62
C ARG A 39 5.09 -7.48 18.10
N ASP A 40 4.04 -7.96 17.45
CA ASP A 40 3.88 -7.80 16.01
C ASP A 40 3.42 -6.36 15.73
N SER A 41 4.33 -5.56 15.17
CA SER A 41 4.07 -4.14 14.85
C SER A 41 3.95 -3.89 13.35
N TRP A 42 3.99 -4.92 12.51
CA TRP A 42 3.90 -4.79 11.07
C TRP A 42 3.30 -6.03 10.41
N GLU A 43 2.76 -5.82 9.21
CA GLU A 43 2.26 -6.88 8.33
C GLU A 43 2.87 -6.76 6.94
N ARG A 44 3.04 -7.90 6.28
CA ARG A 44 3.50 -7.98 4.89
C ARG A 44 2.33 -7.82 3.93
N LEU A 45 2.55 -7.04 2.89
CA LEU A 45 1.62 -6.84 1.79
C LEU A 45 2.37 -7.23 0.51
N LEU A 46 1.94 -8.32 -0.11
CA LEU A 46 2.63 -8.90 -1.27
C LEU A 46 1.96 -8.44 -2.56
N GLN A 47 2.73 -7.88 -3.48
CA GLN A 47 2.25 -7.50 -4.80
C GLN A 47 2.55 -8.60 -5.81
N PHE A 48 1.51 -9.06 -6.47
CA PHE A 48 1.60 -9.98 -7.60
C PHE A 48 0.95 -9.36 -8.83
N ASN A 49 1.60 -9.51 -9.98
CA ASN A 49 1.07 -9.04 -11.27
C ASN A 49 1.00 -10.20 -12.26
N LYS A 50 0.04 -10.14 -13.18
CA LYS A 50 -0.04 -11.08 -14.31
C LYS A 50 1.03 -10.79 -15.35
N ASP A 51 1.27 -9.51 -15.62
CA ASP A 51 2.19 -9.03 -16.66
C ASP A 51 3.35 -8.25 -16.08
N ARG A 52 4.46 -8.21 -16.81
CA ARG A 52 5.63 -7.40 -16.45
C ARG A 52 5.37 -5.89 -16.56
N LYS A 53 4.47 -5.50 -17.47
CA LYS A 53 4.03 -4.11 -17.62
C LYS A 53 2.68 -3.96 -16.94
N PHE A 54 2.61 -3.11 -15.96
CA PHE A 54 1.39 -2.77 -15.23
C PHE A 54 1.39 -1.28 -14.90
N ASN A 55 0.22 -0.74 -14.66
CA ASN A 55 0.09 0.67 -14.30
C ASN A 55 0.43 0.87 -12.83
N MET A 56 1.19 1.94 -12.54
CA MET A 56 1.55 2.35 -11.19
C MET A 56 1.61 3.87 -11.15
N TYR A 57 0.64 4.49 -10.49
CA TYR A 57 0.44 5.93 -10.45
C TYR A 57 1.07 6.51 -9.18
N GLN A 58 2.39 6.54 -9.12
CA GLN A 58 3.15 6.94 -7.92
C GLN A 58 2.89 8.39 -7.52
N GLU A 59 2.54 9.25 -8.46
CA GLU A 59 2.20 10.65 -8.23
C GLU A 59 0.96 10.82 -7.34
N GLU A 60 0.01 9.89 -7.42
CA GLU A 60 -1.25 9.92 -6.65
C GLU A 60 -1.03 9.61 -5.15
N VAL A 61 0.13 9.06 -4.81
CA VAL A 61 0.48 8.65 -3.44
C VAL A 61 1.74 9.33 -2.91
N MET A 62 2.16 10.43 -3.55
CA MET A 62 3.30 11.23 -3.07
C MET A 62 3.04 11.79 -1.68
N VAL A 63 4.09 11.81 -0.88
CA VAL A 63 4.07 12.32 0.50
C VAL A 63 4.81 13.66 0.59
N PRO A 64 4.50 14.52 1.57
CA PRO A 64 5.30 15.72 1.81
C PRO A 64 6.77 15.37 2.02
N MET A 65 7.66 16.17 1.44
CA MET A 65 9.09 15.98 1.64
C MET A 65 9.46 16.25 3.10
N GLY A 66 10.12 15.30 3.75
CA GLY A 66 10.54 15.43 5.15
C GLY A 66 11.63 16.49 5.33
N ASP A 67 11.73 17.03 6.52
CA ASP A 67 12.66 18.14 6.85
C ASP A 67 14.12 17.77 6.63
N TRP A 68 14.47 16.51 6.87
CA TRP A 68 15.82 16.00 6.58
C TRP A 68 16.15 16.14 5.08
N ALA A 69 15.24 15.76 4.20
CA ALA A 69 15.45 15.87 2.76
C ALA A 69 15.54 17.32 2.29
N LYS A 70 14.67 18.20 2.84
CA LYS A 70 14.70 19.63 2.56
C LYS A 70 16.03 20.27 3.00
N THR A 71 16.51 19.92 4.20
CA THR A 71 17.80 20.41 4.72
C THR A 71 18.96 19.92 3.89
N ARG A 72 18.96 18.64 3.52
CA ARG A 72 20.00 18.04 2.69
C ARG A 72 20.05 18.63 1.29
N LEU A 73 18.90 18.87 0.66
CA LEU A 73 18.83 19.49 -0.68
C LEU A 73 19.30 20.95 -0.68
N LYS A 74 19.11 21.68 0.43
CA LYS A 74 19.66 23.05 0.58
C LYS A 74 21.17 23.06 0.76
N ASN A 75 21.74 22.06 1.40
CA ASN A 75 23.14 21.97 1.79
C ASN A 75 23.85 20.81 1.09
N LEU A 76 23.78 20.76 -0.24
CA LEU A 76 24.45 19.71 -1.03
C LEU A 76 25.96 19.85 -0.91
N SER A 77 26.63 18.77 -0.52
CA SER A 77 28.08 18.67 -0.55
C SER A 77 28.61 18.52 -1.99
N ASP A 78 29.88 18.85 -2.22
CA ASP A 78 30.49 18.62 -3.53
C ASP A 78 30.50 17.13 -3.91
N THR A 79 30.60 16.25 -2.94
CA THR A 79 30.45 14.80 -3.16
C THR A 79 29.05 14.43 -3.68
N ASP A 80 28.00 15.07 -3.20
CA ASP A 80 26.63 14.83 -3.66
C ASP A 80 26.44 15.31 -5.09
N LYS A 81 27.03 16.45 -5.47
CA LYS A 81 27.02 16.99 -6.83
C LYS A 81 27.79 16.10 -7.83
N ILE A 82 28.90 15.51 -7.38
CA ILE A 82 29.68 14.57 -8.20
C ILE A 82 28.90 13.26 -8.42
N ARG A 83 28.19 12.78 -7.41
CA ARG A 83 27.33 11.57 -7.52
C ARG A 83 26.17 11.73 -8.50
N ASP A 84 25.69 12.93 -8.70
CA ASP A 84 24.66 13.24 -9.70
C ASP A 84 25.15 12.94 -11.13
N ASN A 85 26.44 13.12 -11.37
CA ASN A 85 27.11 12.91 -12.66
C ASN A 85 27.74 11.52 -12.84
N SER A 86 27.62 10.61 -11.84
CA SER A 86 28.25 9.31 -11.94
C SER A 86 27.52 8.42 -12.95
N LYS A 87 28.17 8.16 -14.08
CA LYS A 87 27.73 7.28 -15.17
C LYS A 87 27.92 5.78 -14.86
N VAL A 88 28.05 5.41 -13.59
CA VAL A 88 28.14 4.00 -13.23
C VAL A 88 26.76 3.39 -13.40
N GLY A 89 26.60 2.44 -14.34
CA GLY A 89 25.34 1.81 -14.73
C GLY A 89 24.63 0.97 -13.67
N SER A 90 24.94 1.21 -12.40
CA SER A 90 24.33 0.58 -11.23
C SER A 90 22.96 1.16 -10.81
N GLY A 91 22.45 2.17 -11.52
CA GLY A 91 21.21 2.86 -11.13
C GLY A 91 21.32 3.73 -9.88
N PHE A 92 22.50 3.85 -9.28
CA PHE A 92 22.76 4.66 -8.09
C PHE A 92 23.07 6.13 -8.39
N GLY A 93 23.10 6.53 -9.65
CA GLY A 93 23.17 7.94 -10.06
C GLY A 93 21.86 8.63 -9.66
N LYS A 94 21.90 9.48 -8.64
CA LYS A 94 20.76 10.28 -8.23
C LYS A 94 20.82 11.60 -8.97
N ASN A 95 19.91 11.84 -9.89
CA ASN A 95 19.75 13.15 -10.49
C ASN A 95 19.12 14.09 -9.45
N ILE A 96 19.96 14.64 -8.57
CA ILE A 96 19.56 15.48 -7.42
C ILE A 96 18.91 16.77 -7.90
N SER A 97 19.30 17.29 -9.04
CA SER A 97 18.72 18.50 -9.64
C SER A 97 17.20 18.38 -9.83
N ASN A 98 16.70 17.19 -10.14
CA ASN A 98 15.27 16.93 -10.29
C ASN A 98 14.47 17.04 -8.99
N TRP A 99 15.13 17.17 -7.84
CA TRP A 99 14.49 17.20 -6.51
C TRP A 99 14.55 18.58 -5.83
N LEU A 100 15.36 19.51 -6.35
CA LEU A 100 15.67 20.78 -5.68
C LEU A 100 14.45 21.69 -5.48
N GLU A 101 13.43 21.59 -6.35
CA GLU A 101 12.25 22.45 -6.31
C GLU A 101 10.96 21.70 -5.92
N ARG A 102 11.09 20.45 -5.46
CA ARG A 102 9.92 19.65 -5.09
C ARG A 102 9.60 19.78 -3.61
N ASP A 103 8.32 19.89 -3.31
CA ASP A 103 7.75 19.83 -1.96
C ASP A 103 7.30 18.42 -1.55
N LYS A 104 7.19 17.49 -2.54
CA LYS A 104 6.74 16.13 -2.36
C LYS A 104 7.80 15.11 -2.79
N ALA A 105 7.81 13.97 -2.12
CA ALA A 105 8.65 12.82 -2.42
C ALA A 105 7.79 11.61 -2.79
N TYR A 106 8.34 10.70 -3.59
CA TYR A 106 7.73 9.39 -3.79
C TYR A 106 7.72 8.63 -2.47
N PRO A 107 6.65 7.88 -2.18
CA PRO A 107 6.56 7.11 -0.94
C PRO A 107 7.59 5.99 -0.89
N THR A 108 7.86 5.50 0.31
CA THR A 108 8.58 4.25 0.50
C THR A 108 7.58 3.08 0.46
N ASN A 109 8.10 1.85 0.40
CA ASN A 109 7.30 0.64 0.52
C ASN A 109 6.93 0.29 1.97
N VAL A 110 7.13 1.22 2.92
CA VAL A 110 6.69 1.09 4.31
C VAL A 110 5.58 2.08 4.60
N LEU A 111 4.38 1.58 4.84
CA LEU A 111 3.18 2.36 5.16
C LEU A 111 3.04 2.47 6.67
N HIS A 112 3.10 3.68 7.21
CA HIS A 112 2.90 3.94 8.64
C HIS A 112 1.46 4.33 8.90
N LEU A 113 0.57 3.35 9.11
CA LEU A 113 -0.85 3.54 9.35
C LEU A 113 -1.26 3.04 10.74
N ALA A 114 -2.21 3.71 11.37
CA ALA A 114 -2.81 3.23 12.60
C ALA A 114 -3.63 1.96 12.34
N THR A 115 -3.81 1.12 13.35
CA THR A 115 -4.79 0.03 13.27
C THR A 115 -6.19 0.58 13.51
N GLU A 116 -7.21 -0.06 12.92
CA GLU A 116 -8.60 0.26 13.23
C GLU A 116 -8.93 -0.21 14.65
N CYS A 117 -9.24 0.74 15.54
CA CYS A 117 -9.52 0.46 16.94
C CYS A 117 -11.03 0.49 17.27
N SER A 118 -11.85 1.04 16.38
CA SER A 118 -13.28 1.27 16.63
C SER A 118 -14.18 0.12 16.16
N ASN A 119 -13.59 -0.93 15.61
CA ASN A 119 -14.34 -2.01 14.98
C ASN A 119 -14.86 -3.04 15.99
N LYS A 120 -16.10 -2.86 16.40
CA LYS A 120 -16.78 -3.78 17.32
C LYS A 120 -17.23 -5.10 16.68
N ASN A 121 -17.26 -5.18 15.36
CA ASN A 121 -17.92 -6.25 14.62
C ASN A 121 -16.98 -7.14 13.79
N HIS A 122 -15.68 -6.81 13.71
CA HIS A 122 -14.75 -7.60 12.90
C HIS A 122 -13.33 -7.63 13.53
N SER A 123 -12.82 -8.81 13.78
CA SER A 123 -11.54 -9.02 14.50
C SER A 123 -10.28 -8.71 13.68
N ALA A 124 -10.39 -8.57 12.36
CA ALA A 124 -9.26 -8.43 11.43
C ALA A 124 -9.41 -7.19 10.52
N ALA A 125 -9.98 -6.10 11.03
CA ALA A 125 -10.17 -4.89 10.26
C ALA A 125 -8.84 -4.13 10.06
N PHE A 126 -8.68 -3.59 8.87
CA PHE A 126 -7.63 -2.64 8.54
C PHE A 126 -8.23 -1.24 8.32
N PRO A 127 -7.42 -0.17 8.50
CA PRO A 127 -7.91 1.20 8.32
C PRO A 127 -8.21 1.49 6.84
N GLU A 128 -9.16 2.39 6.59
CA GLU A 128 -9.55 2.78 5.21
C GLU A 128 -8.39 3.33 4.39
N GLU A 129 -7.42 3.97 5.03
CA GLU A 129 -6.23 4.51 4.38
C GLU A 129 -5.40 3.43 3.68
N LEU A 130 -5.48 2.18 4.16
CA LEU A 130 -4.72 1.09 3.56
C LEU A 130 -5.22 0.75 2.15
N PRO A 131 -6.48 0.36 1.92
CA PRO A 131 -6.98 0.14 0.56
C PRO A 131 -7.01 1.42 -0.27
N GLU A 132 -7.26 2.61 0.33
CA GLU A 132 -7.24 3.89 -0.38
C GLU A 132 -5.89 4.13 -1.05
N TRP A 133 -4.80 3.87 -0.35
CA TRP A 133 -3.45 4.05 -0.87
C TRP A 133 -3.18 3.14 -2.07
N PHE A 134 -3.55 1.85 -1.99
CA PHE A 134 -3.35 0.91 -3.09
C PHE A 134 -4.28 1.16 -4.28
N ILE A 135 -5.53 1.57 -4.04
CA ILE A 135 -6.47 1.94 -5.08
C ILE A 135 -5.95 3.16 -5.86
N LYS A 136 -5.43 4.18 -5.18
CA LYS A 136 -4.76 5.33 -5.82
C LYS A 136 -3.57 4.91 -6.67
N LEU A 137 -2.75 4.01 -6.12
CA LEU A 137 -1.51 3.59 -6.77
C LEU A 137 -1.73 2.78 -8.04
N PHE A 138 -2.76 1.92 -8.08
CA PHE A 138 -2.91 0.93 -9.15
C PHE A 138 -4.11 1.13 -10.05
N THR A 139 -5.01 2.07 -9.74
CA THR A 139 -6.26 2.25 -10.50
C THR A 139 -6.53 3.70 -10.85
N LYS A 140 -7.36 3.90 -11.88
CA LYS A 140 -8.02 5.16 -12.22
C LYS A 140 -9.52 5.07 -11.95
N GLU A 141 -10.23 6.23 -12.05
CA GLU A 141 -11.70 6.24 -11.97
C GLU A 141 -12.29 5.25 -12.98
N TYR A 142 -13.33 4.53 -12.56
CA TYR A 142 -14.04 3.48 -13.30
C TYR A 142 -13.29 2.17 -13.52
N ASP A 143 -12.06 2.02 -13.03
CA ASP A 143 -11.42 0.70 -12.96
C ASP A 143 -12.12 -0.19 -11.92
N ALA A 144 -11.96 -1.51 -12.04
CA ALA A 144 -12.56 -2.48 -11.14
C ALA A 144 -11.62 -2.88 -10.00
N VAL A 145 -12.15 -2.89 -8.78
CA VAL A 145 -11.48 -3.39 -7.57
C VAL A 145 -12.24 -4.61 -7.07
N LEU A 146 -11.55 -5.74 -6.97
CA LEU A 146 -12.09 -6.99 -6.44
C LEU A 146 -11.50 -7.27 -5.06
N ASP A 147 -12.36 -7.50 -4.07
CA ASP A 147 -11.99 -8.03 -2.76
C ASP A 147 -12.64 -9.41 -2.57
N PRO A 148 -11.86 -10.51 -2.70
CA PRO A 148 -12.39 -11.86 -2.56
C PRO A 148 -12.65 -12.28 -1.11
N PHE A 149 -12.34 -11.42 -0.12
CA PHE A 149 -12.53 -11.63 1.32
C PHE A 149 -13.03 -10.35 1.96
N MET A 150 -14.12 -9.78 1.42
CA MET A 150 -14.53 -8.40 1.68
C MET A 150 -14.87 -8.09 3.16
N GLY A 151 -15.26 -9.09 3.96
CA GLY A 151 -15.64 -8.91 5.35
C GLY A 151 -16.67 -7.78 5.51
N SER A 152 -16.33 -6.79 6.34
CA SER A 152 -17.20 -5.61 6.55
C SER A 152 -17.26 -4.63 5.37
N GLY A 153 -16.54 -4.88 4.27
CA GLY A 153 -16.63 -4.09 3.03
C GLY A 153 -15.74 -2.86 2.97
N THR A 154 -14.75 -2.71 3.83
CA THR A 154 -13.87 -1.54 3.86
C THR A 154 -13.29 -1.20 2.49
N THR A 155 -12.76 -2.21 1.78
CA THR A 155 -12.22 -2.02 0.42
C THR A 155 -13.28 -1.51 -0.56
N LEU A 156 -14.50 -2.06 -0.48
CA LEU A 156 -15.58 -1.72 -1.40
C LEU A 156 -16.08 -0.29 -1.19
N PHE A 157 -16.25 0.12 0.08
CA PHE A 157 -16.67 1.49 0.39
C PHE A 157 -15.64 2.52 -0.07
N VAL A 158 -14.36 2.23 0.15
CA VAL A 158 -13.27 3.09 -0.32
C VAL A 158 -13.25 3.17 -1.84
N ALA A 159 -13.32 2.04 -2.54
CA ALA A 159 -13.35 2.00 -4.00
C ALA A 159 -14.53 2.79 -4.59
N ASN A 160 -15.72 2.61 -4.03
CA ASN A 160 -16.93 3.32 -4.46
C ASN A 160 -16.79 4.84 -4.23
N ARG A 161 -16.37 5.26 -3.04
CA ARG A 161 -16.12 6.69 -2.72
C ARG A 161 -15.13 7.32 -3.70
N MET A 162 -14.19 6.53 -4.20
CA MET A 162 -13.18 6.96 -5.16
C MET A 162 -13.62 6.77 -6.63
N LYS A 163 -14.89 6.47 -6.89
CA LYS A 163 -15.46 6.22 -8.22
C LYS A 163 -14.81 5.04 -8.96
N ARG A 164 -14.47 3.97 -8.25
CA ARG A 164 -14.07 2.69 -8.82
C ARG A 164 -15.24 1.73 -8.73
N HIS A 165 -15.37 0.85 -9.72
CA HIS A 165 -16.29 -0.27 -9.60
C HIS A 165 -15.75 -1.24 -8.54
N SER A 166 -16.61 -1.67 -7.62
CA SER A 166 -16.20 -2.61 -6.57
C SER A 166 -16.94 -3.93 -6.68
N ILE A 167 -16.20 -5.02 -6.50
CA ILE A 167 -16.73 -6.38 -6.45
C ILE A 167 -16.24 -7.01 -5.16
N GLY A 168 -17.16 -7.47 -4.31
CA GLY A 168 -16.84 -8.13 -3.06
C GLY A 168 -17.36 -9.56 -3.03
N ILE A 169 -16.57 -10.46 -2.46
CA ILE A 169 -16.95 -11.85 -2.20
C ILE A 169 -16.70 -12.12 -0.72
N ASP A 170 -17.64 -12.80 -0.08
CA ASP A 170 -17.46 -13.34 1.27
C ASP A 170 -18.27 -14.60 1.43
N ILE A 171 -17.78 -15.53 2.26
CA ILE A 171 -18.48 -16.79 2.58
C ILE A 171 -19.55 -16.58 3.65
N VAL A 172 -19.49 -15.48 4.40
CA VAL A 172 -20.39 -15.17 5.51
C VAL A 172 -21.56 -14.31 5.01
N PRO A 173 -22.80 -14.84 4.97
CA PRO A 173 -23.97 -14.12 4.42
C PRO A 173 -24.26 -12.79 5.13
N GLU A 174 -23.94 -12.70 6.42
CA GLU A 174 -24.15 -11.50 7.23
C GLU A 174 -23.34 -10.32 6.72
N TYR A 175 -22.11 -10.55 6.29
CA TYR A 175 -21.25 -9.52 5.67
C TYR A 175 -21.83 -9.04 4.35
N TYR A 176 -22.27 -9.96 3.49
CA TYR A 176 -22.94 -9.61 2.23
C TYR A 176 -24.15 -8.71 2.49
N ASN A 177 -25.05 -9.10 3.42
CA ASN A 177 -26.26 -8.34 3.73
C ASN A 177 -25.92 -6.95 4.30
N MET A 178 -24.89 -6.87 5.16
CA MET A 178 -24.45 -5.61 5.75
C MET A 178 -23.89 -4.65 4.69
N VAL A 179 -23.00 -5.13 3.84
CA VAL A 179 -22.36 -4.33 2.80
C VAL A 179 -23.37 -3.88 1.76
N ASN A 180 -24.26 -4.77 1.30
CA ASN A 180 -25.27 -4.46 0.31
C ASN A 180 -26.28 -3.39 0.76
N LYS A 181 -26.57 -3.30 2.05
CA LYS A 181 -27.43 -2.24 2.61
C LYS A 181 -26.76 -0.86 2.60
N GLN A 182 -25.43 -0.81 2.63
CA GLN A 182 -24.66 0.43 2.74
C GLN A 182 -24.14 0.94 1.41
N LEU A 183 -23.91 0.05 0.44
CA LEU A 183 -23.56 0.44 -0.91
C LEU A 183 -24.85 0.94 -1.61
N SER A 184 -24.96 2.24 -1.81
CA SER A 184 -25.99 2.75 -2.72
C SER A 184 -25.80 2.15 -4.11
N PRO A 185 -26.88 1.76 -4.83
CA PRO A 185 -26.74 1.37 -6.23
C PRO A 185 -26.04 2.49 -6.98
N VAL A 186 -24.97 2.17 -7.69
CA VAL A 186 -24.39 3.09 -8.65
C VAL A 186 -25.45 3.26 -9.74
N GLU A 187 -26.06 4.43 -9.85
CA GLU A 187 -26.88 4.74 -11.00
C GLU A 187 -25.98 4.63 -12.24
N LEU A 188 -26.28 3.64 -13.07
CA LEU A 188 -25.62 3.38 -14.35
C LEU A 188 -25.98 4.43 -15.37
#